data_3e587140ff44c7ba767078933bda17fa
#
_entry.id   3e587140ff44c7ba767078933bda17fa
#
_cell.length_a   1.000
_cell.length_b   1.000
_cell.length_c   1.000
_cell.angle_alpha   90.00
_cell.angle_beta   90.00
_cell.angle_gamma   90.00
#
_symmetry.space_group_name_H-M   'P 1'
#
loop_
_entity.id
_entity.type
_entity.pdbx_description
1 polymer ?
#
loop_
_entity_poly.entity_id
_entity_poly.type
_entity_poly.pdbx_seq_one_letter_code
_entity_poly.pdbx_strand_id
1 'polypeptide(L)'
;GEDGDYRAAFDALVADNPLPAIMGRVCYHPCQTACNRGQLDQPVGINSVERFLGDVALREQWPLPQPAADTGRRVLVIGAGPSGLSAAYQLRRRGHSVVIREAGPRPGGMMRFGIPAYRLPRDVLDAEVSRILDLGIDLELDTRVDDVMSAMSEGFDAVFLAVGAHIGKRAYIPAGESAHVLDAVSLLRGMEEEERP
;
A
#
# COMPACT_ATOMS: atom_id res chain seq x y z
N GLY A 1 -25.48 4.89 11.42
CA GLY A 1 -26.14 4.65 12.69
C GLY A 1 -25.87 5.78 13.66
N GLU A 2 -26.86 6.20 14.39
CA GLU A 2 -26.78 7.32 15.33
C GLU A 2 -25.82 7.09 16.50
N ASP A 3 -25.31 5.87 16.69
CA ASP A 3 -24.41 5.51 17.80
C ASP A 3 -22.97 5.24 17.39
N GLY A 4 -22.56 5.73 16.23
CA GLY A 4 -21.15 5.78 15.83
C GLY A 4 -20.41 4.45 15.94
N ASP A 5 -20.94 3.35 15.41
CA ASP A 5 -20.20 2.09 15.34
C ASP A 5 -19.08 2.20 14.32
N TYR A 6 -18.02 2.89 14.74
CA TYR A 6 -16.83 3.12 13.93
C TYR A 6 -16.10 1.81 13.62
N ARG A 7 -16.23 0.79 14.49
CA ARG A 7 -15.63 -0.51 14.25
C ARG A 7 -16.30 -1.22 13.07
N ALA A 8 -17.62 -1.28 13.03
CA ALA A 8 -18.34 -1.88 11.91
C ALA A 8 -18.11 -1.11 10.60
N ALA A 9 -18.02 0.24 10.67
CA ALA A 9 -17.68 1.05 9.52
C ALA A 9 -16.25 0.78 9.01
N PHE A 10 -15.30 0.61 9.92
CA PHE A 10 -13.92 0.22 9.57
C PHE A 10 -13.89 -1.18 8.94
N ASP A 11 -14.58 -2.15 9.51
CA ASP A 11 -14.62 -3.53 8.97
C ASP A 11 -15.20 -3.56 7.54
N ALA A 12 -16.24 -2.73 7.28
CA ALA A 12 -16.79 -2.57 5.94
C ALA A 12 -15.79 -1.91 4.98
N LEU A 13 -15.05 -0.88 5.44
CA LEU A 13 -14.07 -0.17 4.65
C LEU A 13 -12.90 -1.07 4.25
N VAL A 14 -12.33 -1.81 5.20
CA VAL A 14 -11.17 -2.69 4.94
C VAL A 14 -11.52 -3.94 4.16
N ALA A 15 -12.80 -4.21 3.92
CA ALA A 15 -13.20 -5.26 2.98
C ALA A 15 -12.60 -5.02 1.58
N ASP A 16 -12.50 -3.77 1.17
CA ASP A 16 -11.99 -3.37 -0.14
C ASP A 16 -10.64 -2.64 -0.05
N ASN A 17 -10.46 -1.76 0.96
CA ASN A 17 -9.24 -0.96 1.12
C ASN A 17 -8.51 -1.31 2.43
N PRO A 18 -7.41 -2.09 2.39
CA PRO A 18 -6.65 -2.47 3.59
C PRO A 18 -5.76 -1.36 4.17
N LEU A 19 -5.65 -0.20 3.50
CA LEU A 19 -4.72 0.89 3.82
C LEU A 19 -5.46 2.25 4.00
N PRO A 20 -6.53 2.32 4.82
CA PRO A 20 -7.39 3.50 4.87
C PRO A 20 -6.70 4.75 5.42
N ALA A 21 -5.80 4.64 6.39
CA ALA A 21 -5.08 5.78 6.92
C ALA A 21 -4.07 6.34 5.90
N ILE A 22 -3.44 5.50 5.10
CA ILE A 22 -2.57 5.89 3.99
C ILE A 22 -3.41 6.54 2.89
N MET A 23 -4.44 5.86 2.38
CA MET A 23 -5.25 6.34 1.26
C MET A 23 -5.96 7.65 1.61
N GLY A 24 -6.43 7.80 2.83
CA GLY A 24 -6.99 9.05 3.35
C GLY A 24 -6.01 10.24 3.38
N ARG A 25 -4.70 9.99 3.23
CA ARG A 25 -3.66 11.02 3.14
C ARG A 25 -3.18 11.31 1.73
N VAL A 26 -3.18 10.30 0.85
CA VAL A 26 -2.50 10.41 -0.45
C VAL A 26 -3.45 10.40 -1.64
N CYS A 27 -4.66 9.87 -1.51
CA CYS A 27 -5.65 9.87 -2.57
C CYS A 27 -6.11 11.29 -2.91
N TYR A 28 -6.21 11.61 -4.19
CA TYR A 28 -6.76 12.89 -4.67
C TYR A 28 -8.30 12.85 -4.86
N HIS A 29 -8.95 11.81 -4.41
CA HIS A 29 -10.40 11.60 -4.24
C HIS A 29 -11.29 12.02 -5.43
N PRO A 30 -11.07 11.48 -6.64
CA PRO A 30 -11.89 11.81 -7.81
C PRO A 30 -13.37 11.39 -7.64
N CYS A 31 -13.65 10.44 -6.75
CA CYS A 31 -14.99 10.03 -6.36
C CYS A 31 -15.81 11.17 -5.76
N GLN A 32 -15.19 12.12 -5.06
CA GLN A 32 -15.86 13.31 -4.52
C GLN A 32 -16.18 14.30 -5.63
N THR A 33 -15.28 14.49 -6.60
CA THR A 33 -15.53 15.36 -7.74
C THR A 33 -16.71 14.86 -8.61
N ALA A 34 -16.87 13.54 -8.73
CA ALA A 34 -17.94 12.90 -9.50
C ALA A 34 -19.17 12.56 -8.65
N CYS A 35 -19.23 13.00 -7.40
CA CYS A 35 -20.30 12.64 -6.48
C CYS A 35 -21.63 13.32 -6.86
N ASN A 36 -22.69 12.51 -7.13
CA ASN A 36 -24.01 13.02 -7.47
C ASN A 36 -24.62 13.92 -6.37
N ARG A 37 -24.24 13.70 -5.10
CA ARG A 37 -24.69 14.54 -3.99
C ARG A 37 -24.28 16.00 -4.18
N GLY A 38 -23.13 16.26 -4.81
CA GLY A 38 -22.66 17.61 -5.12
C GLY A 38 -23.59 18.43 -6.03
N GLN A 39 -24.58 17.79 -6.66
CA GLN A 39 -25.63 18.49 -7.42
C GLN A 39 -26.74 19.06 -6.51
N LEU A 40 -26.84 18.60 -5.28
CA LEU A 40 -27.84 19.04 -4.30
C LEU A 40 -27.26 20.02 -3.27
N ASP A 41 -26.09 19.69 -2.71
CA ASP A 41 -25.40 20.51 -1.69
C ASP A 41 -23.89 20.32 -1.75
N GLN A 42 -23.32 19.39 -0.98
CA GLN A 42 -21.89 19.09 -0.97
C GLN A 42 -21.63 17.60 -1.22
N PRO A 43 -20.55 17.27 -1.94
CA PRO A 43 -20.18 15.88 -2.13
C PRO A 43 -19.91 15.19 -0.79
N VAL A 44 -20.16 13.89 -0.74
CA VAL A 44 -19.82 13.07 0.43
C VAL A 44 -18.31 13.09 0.63
N GLY A 45 -17.84 13.45 1.82
CA GLY A 45 -16.42 13.52 2.19
C GLY A 45 -15.76 12.15 2.40
N ILE A 46 -15.79 11.31 1.38
CA ILE A 46 -15.34 9.90 1.44
C ILE A 46 -13.90 9.81 1.94
N ASN A 47 -12.99 10.60 1.38
CA ASN A 47 -11.58 10.60 1.76
C ASN A 47 -11.37 10.99 3.24
N SER A 48 -12.14 11.97 3.73
CA SER A 48 -12.08 12.40 5.14
C SER A 48 -12.59 11.33 6.09
N VAL A 49 -13.65 10.61 5.71
CA VAL A 49 -14.21 9.49 6.49
C VAL A 49 -13.22 8.33 6.51
N GLU A 50 -12.64 7.98 5.36
CA GLU A 50 -11.61 6.95 5.23
C GLU A 50 -10.41 7.24 6.11
N ARG A 51 -9.88 8.47 6.06
CA ARG A 51 -8.78 8.92 6.92
C ARG A 51 -9.15 8.84 8.40
N PHE A 52 -10.33 9.34 8.78
CA PHE A 52 -10.79 9.32 10.15
C PHE A 52 -10.84 7.88 10.70
N LEU A 53 -11.49 6.96 9.98
CA LEU A 53 -11.61 5.57 10.40
C LEU A 53 -10.25 4.87 10.46
N GLY A 54 -9.37 5.14 9.49
CA GLY A 54 -8.00 4.63 9.49
C GLY A 54 -7.21 5.10 10.71
N ASP A 55 -7.25 6.40 11.01
CA ASP A 55 -6.54 6.99 12.15
C ASP A 55 -7.10 6.50 13.50
N VAL A 56 -8.42 6.35 13.62
CA VAL A 56 -9.05 5.73 14.81
C VAL A 56 -8.59 4.30 14.97
N ALA A 57 -8.62 3.51 13.89
CA ALA A 57 -8.23 2.10 13.93
C ALA A 57 -6.75 1.91 14.32
N LEU A 58 -5.86 2.80 13.90
CA LEU A 58 -4.46 2.77 14.32
C LEU A 58 -4.31 3.13 15.80
N ARG A 59 -4.97 4.20 16.26
CA ARG A 59 -4.91 4.65 17.65
C ARG A 59 -5.47 3.62 18.62
N GLU A 60 -6.60 2.99 18.28
CA GLU A 60 -7.27 1.98 19.08
C GLU A 60 -6.71 0.56 18.83
N GLN A 61 -5.70 0.43 17.98
CA GLN A 61 -5.05 -0.84 17.63
C GLN A 61 -6.03 -1.91 17.12
N TRP A 62 -7.00 -1.51 16.29
CA TRP A 62 -7.97 -2.46 15.76
C TRP A 62 -7.29 -3.42 14.78
N PRO A 63 -7.42 -4.74 14.99
CA PRO A 63 -6.92 -5.71 14.05
C PRO A 63 -7.76 -5.71 12.77
N LEU A 64 -7.16 -6.14 11.67
CA LEU A 64 -7.90 -6.48 10.46
C LEU A 64 -8.76 -7.76 10.67
N PRO A 65 -9.83 -7.95 9.90
CA PRO A 65 -10.66 -9.15 9.98
C PRO A 65 -9.82 -10.41 9.79
N GLN A 66 -10.10 -11.42 10.61
CA GLN A 66 -9.38 -12.69 10.57
C GLN A 66 -9.54 -13.40 9.22
N PRO A 67 -8.48 -14.08 8.74
CA PRO A 67 -8.54 -14.87 7.52
C PRO A 67 -9.58 -15.97 7.57
N ALA A 68 -10.10 -16.36 6.41
CA ALA A 68 -10.88 -17.58 6.25
C ALA A 68 -10.02 -18.82 6.55
N ALA A 69 -10.68 -20.01 6.62
CA ALA A 69 -10.00 -21.27 6.80
C ALA A 69 -8.92 -21.50 5.72
N ASP A 70 -7.83 -22.16 6.13
CA ASP A 70 -6.72 -22.44 5.23
C ASP A 70 -7.18 -23.27 4.03
N THR A 71 -6.80 -22.81 2.84
CA THR A 71 -7.11 -23.47 1.56
C THR A 71 -6.05 -24.48 1.13
N GLY A 72 -4.93 -24.57 1.84
CA GLY A 72 -3.75 -25.34 1.45
C GLY A 72 -3.02 -24.77 0.23
N ARG A 73 -3.40 -23.57 -0.26
CA ARG A 73 -2.75 -22.90 -1.39
C ARG A 73 -1.74 -21.88 -0.93
N ARG A 74 -0.59 -21.84 -1.61
CA ARG A 74 0.51 -20.94 -1.31
C ARG A 74 0.79 -19.99 -2.47
N VAL A 75 0.74 -18.69 -2.23
CA VAL A 75 0.89 -17.67 -3.28
C VAL A 75 2.10 -16.79 -2.98
N LEU A 76 2.95 -16.59 -4.00
CA LEU A 76 4.04 -15.63 -3.97
C LEU A 76 3.57 -14.29 -4.51
N VAL A 77 3.84 -13.22 -3.78
CA VAL A 77 3.66 -11.83 -4.23
C VAL A 77 5.04 -11.20 -4.42
N ILE A 78 5.32 -10.70 -5.60
CA ILE A 78 6.61 -10.06 -5.92
C ILE A 78 6.45 -8.56 -5.88
N GLY A 79 6.99 -7.94 -4.82
CA GLY A 79 6.94 -6.52 -4.52
C GLY A 79 6.00 -6.16 -3.38
N ALA A 80 6.52 -5.42 -2.39
CA ALA A 80 5.79 -4.95 -1.20
C ALA A 80 5.30 -3.50 -1.34
N GLY A 81 4.99 -3.05 -2.55
CA GLY A 81 4.30 -1.78 -2.81
C GLY A 81 2.79 -1.87 -2.54
N PRO A 82 2.02 -0.79 -2.79
CA PRO A 82 0.58 -0.77 -2.50
C PRO A 82 -0.19 -1.90 -3.18
N SER A 83 0.16 -2.24 -4.41
CA SER A 83 -0.47 -3.33 -5.16
C SER A 83 -0.20 -4.70 -4.51
N GLY A 84 1.07 -4.96 -4.15
CA GLY A 84 1.47 -6.23 -3.53
C GLY A 84 0.87 -6.41 -2.14
N LEU A 85 0.91 -5.37 -1.31
CA LEU A 85 0.31 -5.39 0.03
C LEU A 85 -1.21 -5.61 -0.02
N SER A 86 -1.90 -4.93 -0.94
CA SER A 86 -3.35 -5.13 -1.13
C SER A 86 -3.67 -6.53 -1.65
N ALA A 87 -2.90 -7.05 -2.61
CA ALA A 87 -3.08 -8.41 -3.12
C ALA A 87 -2.84 -9.46 -2.02
N ALA A 88 -1.76 -9.31 -1.25
CA ALA A 88 -1.42 -10.19 -0.14
C ALA A 88 -2.55 -10.22 0.92
N TYR A 89 -3.07 -9.04 1.29
CA TYR A 89 -4.22 -8.92 2.17
C TYR A 89 -5.44 -9.69 1.64
N GLN A 90 -5.83 -9.44 0.39
CA GLN A 90 -7.02 -10.06 -0.20
C GLN A 90 -6.88 -11.58 -0.39
N LEU A 91 -5.68 -12.05 -0.68
CA LEU A 91 -5.37 -13.49 -0.76
C LEU A 91 -5.42 -14.13 0.62
N ARG A 92 -4.79 -13.48 1.61
CA ARG A 92 -4.79 -13.99 2.99
C ARG A 92 -6.18 -14.05 3.58
N ARG A 93 -7.02 -13.03 3.36
CA ARG A 93 -8.44 -13.04 3.77
C ARG A 93 -9.19 -14.26 3.24
N ARG A 94 -8.84 -14.74 2.04
CA ARG A 94 -9.45 -15.94 1.43
C ARG A 94 -8.85 -17.26 1.93
N GLY A 95 -7.94 -17.20 2.90
CA GLY A 95 -7.34 -18.38 3.52
C GLY A 95 -6.10 -18.92 2.79
N HIS A 96 -5.54 -18.21 1.81
CA HIS A 96 -4.30 -18.64 1.17
C HIS A 96 -3.09 -18.30 2.05
N SER A 97 -2.06 -19.14 2.05
CA SER A 97 -0.74 -18.77 2.56
C SER A 97 -0.07 -17.82 1.59
N VAL A 98 0.50 -16.73 2.10
CA VAL A 98 1.08 -15.68 1.25
C VAL A 98 2.49 -15.36 1.73
N VAL A 99 3.42 -15.33 0.77
CA VAL A 99 4.78 -14.82 0.94
C VAL A 99 4.95 -13.60 0.05
N ILE A 100 5.47 -12.51 0.58
CA ILE A 100 5.86 -11.32 -0.19
C ILE A 100 7.39 -11.31 -0.28
N ARG A 101 7.92 -11.23 -1.51
CA ARG A 101 9.34 -10.94 -1.75
C ARG A 101 9.51 -9.51 -2.22
N GLU A 102 10.31 -8.76 -1.49
CA GLU A 102 10.64 -7.36 -1.80
C GLU A 102 12.14 -7.22 -2.06
N ALA A 103 12.48 -6.62 -3.21
CA ALA A 103 13.86 -6.43 -3.62
C ALA A 103 14.59 -5.37 -2.77
N GLY A 104 13.85 -4.48 -2.14
CA GLY A 104 14.39 -3.41 -1.29
C GLY A 104 14.43 -3.79 0.19
N PRO A 105 15.08 -2.93 1.00
CA PRO A 105 15.27 -3.17 2.43
C PRO A 105 14.05 -2.85 3.29
N ARG A 106 12.99 -2.28 2.70
CA ARG A 106 11.76 -1.88 3.42
C ARG A 106 10.52 -2.03 2.55
N PRO A 107 9.36 -2.43 3.12
CA PRO A 107 8.10 -2.46 2.39
C PRO A 107 7.52 -1.05 2.20
N GLY A 108 6.56 -0.93 1.30
CA GLY A 108 5.83 0.31 1.03
C GLY A 108 5.96 0.81 -0.41
N GLY A 109 7.01 0.40 -1.14
CA GLY A 109 7.20 0.82 -2.53
C GLY A 109 7.10 2.34 -2.72
N MET A 110 6.31 2.82 -3.69
CA MET A 110 6.15 4.25 -3.95
C MET A 110 5.48 5.04 -2.81
N MET A 111 4.77 4.39 -1.89
CA MET A 111 4.28 5.05 -0.69
C MET A 111 5.43 5.50 0.23
N ARG A 112 6.52 4.73 0.27
CA ARG A 112 7.73 5.05 1.05
C ARG A 112 8.72 5.89 0.25
N PHE A 113 9.08 5.42 -0.94
CA PHE A 113 10.19 5.98 -1.71
C PHE A 113 9.80 7.06 -2.71
N GLY A 114 8.50 7.32 -2.90
CA GLY A 114 7.98 8.32 -3.83
C GLY A 114 7.15 9.41 -3.18
N ILE A 115 6.64 9.20 -1.96
CA ILE A 115 5.83 10.19 -1.24
C ILE A 115 6.65 10.71 -0.05
N PRO A 116 6.93 12.01 0.03
CA PRO A 116 7.69 12.60 1.13
C PRO A 116 7.04 12.36 2.51
N ALA A 117 7.86 12.21 3.55
CA ALA A 117 7.41 11.90 4.92
C ALA A 117 6.45 12.95 5.51
N TYR A 118 6.59 14.22 5.13
CA TYR A 118 5.65 15.26 5.57
C TYR A 118 4.23 15.08 5.00
N ARG A 119 4.10 14.38 3.86
CA ARG A 119 2.80 14.06 3.25
C ARG A 119 2.24 12.73 3.78
N LEU A 120 3.09 11.72 3.90
CA LEU A 120 2.75 10.41 4.46
C LEU A 120 3.75 10.07 5.57
N PRO A 121 3.39 10.33 6.85
CA PRO A 121 4.23 9.99 8.00
C PRO A 121 4.59 8.50 8.01
N ARG A 122 5.84 8.19 8.32
CA ARG A 122 6.38 6.84 8.24
C ARG A 122 5.80 5.90 9.30
N ASP A 123 5.48 6.42 10.47
CA ASP A 123 4.77 5.71 11.54
C ASP A 123 3.39 5.21 11.08
N VAL A 124 2.65 6.03 10.34
CA VAL A 124 1.35 5.63 9.76
C VAL A 124 1.53 4.54 8.69
N LEU A 125 2.53 4.70 7.81
CA LEU A 125 2.85 3.71 6.79
C LEU A 125 3.23 2.37 7.43
N ASP A 126 4.15 2.40 8.38
CA ASP A 126 4.66 1.20 9.04
C ASP A 126 3.57 0.49 9.85
N ALA A 127 2.71 1.24 10.53
CA ALA A 127 1.60 0.67 11.28
C ALA A 127 0.56 -0.04 10.39
N GLU A 128 0.20 0.52 9.24
CA GLU A 128 -0.73 -0.13 8.31
C GLU A 128 -0.11 -1.35 7.62
N VAL A 129 1.17 -1.26 7.25
CA VAL A 129 1.90 -2.42 6.70
C VAL A 129 1.99 -3.55 7.73
N SER A 130 2.40 -3.22 8.98
CA SER A 130 2.48 -4.22 10.07
C SER A 130 1.14 -4.92 10.28
N ARG A 131 0.05 -4.17 10.31
CA ARG A 131 -1.31 -4.72 10.49
C ARG A 131 -1.72 -5.71 9.39
N ILE A 132 -1.24 -5.53 8.16
CA ILE A 132 -1.42 -6.49 7.07
C ILE A 132 -0.57 -7.74 7.31
N LEU A 133 0.69 -7.58 7.69
CA LEU A 133 1.60 -8.69 7.97
C LEU A 133 1.17 -9.53 9.17
N ASP A 134 0.55 -8.90 10.18
CA ASP A 134 0.01 -9.56 11.38
C ASP A 134 -1.09 -10.59 11.08
N LEU A 135 -1.62 -10.61 9.85
CA LEU A 135 -2.51 -11.69 9.38
C LEU A 135 -1.77 -13.01 9.11
N GLY A 136 -0.47 -13.08 9.35
CA GLY A 136 0.38 -14.23 9.05
C GLY A 136 0.82 -14.25 7.58
N ILE A 137 1.21 -13.10 7.05
CA ILE A 137 1.86 -12.96 5.75
C ILE A 137 3.37 -12.87 5.98
N ASP A 138 4.12 -13.75 5.32
CA ASP A 138 5.59 -13.73 5.38
C ASP A 138 6.14 -12.64 4.46
N LEU A 139 7.10 -11.87 4.97
CA LEU A 139 7.78 -10.82 4.21
C LEU A 139 9.30 -11.10 4.17
N GLU A 140 9.82 -11.31 2.97
CA GLU A 140 11.24 -11.50 2.67
C GLU A 140 11.77 -10.22 2.01
N LEU A 141 12.54 -9.43 2.77
CA LEU A 141 13.19 -8.20 2.28
C LEU A 141 14.53 -8.53 1.63
N ASP A 142 15.08 -7.56 0.89
CA ASP A 142 16.32 -7.70 0.14
C ASP A 142 16.36 -8.97 -0.75
N THR A 143 15.17 -9.41 -1.16
CA THR A 143 14.95 -10.66 -1.91
C THR A 143 14.41 -10.36 -3.30
N ARG A 144 15.34 -10.18 -4.24
CA ARG A 144 14.98 -9.92 -5.63
C ARG A 144 14.63 -11.22 -6.35
N VAL A 145 13.53 -11.21 -7.09
CA VAL A 145 13.11 -12.31 -7.96
C VAL A 145 13.38 -11.93 -9.42
N ASP A 146 14.36 -12.55 -10.03
CA ASP A 146 14.73 -12.29 -11.44
C ASP A 146 14.09 -13.31 -12.39
N ASP A 147 13.74 -14.51 -11.90
CA ASP A 147 13.07 -15.57 -12.66
C ASP A 147 11.83 -16.08 -11.93
N VAL A 148 10.67 -15.75 -12.50
CA VAL A 148 9.36 -16.16 -11.97
C VAL A 148 9.15 -17.67 -12.06
N MET A 149 9.67 -18.32 -13.11
CA MET A 149 9.51 -19.77 -13.29
C MET A 149 10.32 -20.55 -12.26
N SER A 150 11.52 -20.06 -11.95
CA SER A 150 12.32 -20.60 -10.85
C SER A 150 11.59 -20.46 -9.51
N ALA A 151 11.03 -19.28 -9.22
CA ALA A 151 10.26 -19.04 -8.01
C ALA A 151 9.02 -19.95 -7.90
N MET A 152 8.31 -20.20 -9.00
CA MET A 152 7.19 -21.15 -9.03
C MET A 152 7.61 -22.57 -8.64
N SER A 153 8.82 -23.00 -9.01
CA SER A 153 9.34 -24.34 -8.67
C SER A 153 9.58 -24.54 -7.15
N GLU A 154 9.55 -23.47 -6.35
CA GLU A 154 9.68 -23.52 -4.89
C GLU A 154 8.39 -23.96 -4.17
N GLY A 155 7.39 -24.43 -4.89
CA GLY A 155 6.14 -24.94 -4.36
C GLY A 155 5.05 -23.90 -4.13
N PHE A 156 5.07 -22.80 -4.88
CA PHE A 156 3.95 -21.87 -4.95
C PHE A 156 2.92 -22.34 -6.00
N ASP A 157 1.64 -22.21 -5.67
CA ASP A 157 0.53 -22.49 -6.60
C ASP A 157 0.31 -21.37 -7.61
N ALA A 158 0.67 -20.13 -7.23
CA ALA A 158 0.54 -18.96 -8.08
C ALA A 158 1.54 -17.87 -7.71
N VAL A 159 1.80 -16.97 -8.67
CA VAL A 159 2.61 -15.76 -8.46
C VAL A 159 1.80 -14.53 -8.85
N PHE A 160 1.83 -13.50 -8.01
CA PHE A 160 1.28 -12.17 -8.29
C PHE A 160 2.42 -11.18 -8.50
N LEU A 161 2.50 -10.56 -9.68
CA LEU A 161 3.52 -9.59 -10.03
C LEU A 161 3.08 -8.18 -9.64
N ALA A 162 3.78 -7.57 -8.68
CA ALA A 162 3.53 -6.23 -8.17
C ALA A 162 4.80 -5.36 -8.16
N VAL A 163 5.66 -5.55 -9.15
CA VAL A 163 6.99 -4.95 -9.24
C VAL A 163 7.02 -3.43 -9.41
N GLY A 164 5.88 -2.81 -9.73
CA GLY A 164 5.75 -1.36 -9.85
C GLY A 164 6.45 -0.78 -11.09
N ALA A 165 6.70 0.55 -11.07
CA ALA A 165 7.35 1.30 -12.14
C ALA A 165 8.55 2.07 -11.56
N HIS A 166 9.75 1.56 -11.79
CA HIS A 166 10.99 2.11 -11.23
C HIS A 166 11.78 2.97 -12.21
N ILE A 167 11.40 3.01 -13.49
CA ILE A 167 12.10 3.75 -14.53
C ILE A 167 11.36 5.03 -14.82
N GLY A 168 11.98 6.18 -14.48
CA GLY A 168 11.48 7.50 -14.84
C GLY A 168 11.47 7.70 -16.36
N LYS A 169 10.36 8.21 -16.90
CA LYS A 169 10.35 8.67 -18.31
C LYS A 169 11.00 10.04 -18.40
N ARG A 170 12.01 10.17 -19.26
CA ARG A 170 12.61 11.44 -19.55
C ARG A 170 11.60 12.31 -20.30
N ALA A 171 11.16 13.42 -19.68
CA ALA A 171 10.43 14.46 -20.38
C ALA A 171 11.43 15.33 -21.18
N TYR A 172 11.10 15.66 -22.42
CA TYR A 172 11.90 16.61 -23.18
C TYR A 172 11.54 18.03 -22.71
N ILE A 173 12.35 18.54 -21.81
CA ILE A 173 12.28 19.94 -21.37
C ILE A 173 13.50 20.63 -21.95
N PRO A 174 13.34 21.73 -22.72
CA PRO A 174 14.47 22.50 -23.19
C PRO A 174 15.22 23.07 -21.99
N ALA A 175 16.32 22.44 -21.64
CA ALA A 175 17.20 22.87 -20.56
C ALA A 175 18.51 23.32 -21.22
N GLY A 176 19.02 24.48 -20.84
CA GLY A 176 20.33 24.96 -21.29
C GLY A 176 21.45 24.04 -20.83
N GLU A 177 22.65 24.18 -21.40
CA GLU A 177 23.80 23.32 -21.09
C GLU A 177 24.22 23.31 -19.62
N SER A 178 23.84 24.31 -18.85
CA SER A 178 24.10 24.45 -17.41
C SER A 178 23.04 23.76 -16.50
N ALA A 179 21.99 23.21 -17.08
CA ALA A 179 20.92 22.57 -16.28
C ALA A 179 21.26 21.14 -15.88
N HIS A 180 21.24 20.88 -14.59
CA HIS A 180 21.32 19.53 -14.04
C HIS A 180 19.91 18.93 -14.01
N VAL A 181 19.67 17.92 -14.86
CA VAL A 181 18.40 17.19 -14.88
C VAL A 181 18.51 15.96 -13.98
N LEU A 182 17.73 15.92 -12.91
CA LEU A 182 17.70 14.81 -11.95
C LEU A 182 16.45 13.95 -12.19
N ASP A 183 16.58 12.64 -11.98
CA ASP A 183 15.43 11.74 -11.90
C ASP A 183 14.74 11.89 -10.54
N ALA A 184 13.46 12.24 -10.57
CA ALA A 184 12.69 12.51 -9.35
C ALA A 184 12.54 11.27 -8.45
N VAL A 185 12.42 10.09 -9.03
CA VAL A 185 12.27 8.84 -8.24
C VAL A 185 13.56 8.52 -7.50
N SER A 186 14.71 8.66 -8.19
CA SER A 186 16.03 8.45 -7.59
C SER A 186 16.32 9.46 -6.49
N LEU A 187 15.95 10.73 -6.70
CA LEU A 187 16.11 11.78 -5.69
C LEU A 187 15.29 11.50 -4.43
N LEU A 188 14.00 11.19 -4.59
CA LEU A 188 13.10 10.90 -3.46
C LEU A 188 13.51 9.65 -2.70
N ARG A 189 14.03 8.63 -3.42
CA ARG A 189 14.57 7.43 -2.78
C ARG A 189 15.83 7.74 -1.97
N GLY A 190 16.75 8.54 -2.50
CA GLY A 190 17.94 8.99 -1.78
C GLY A 190 17.60 9.72 -0.50
N MET A 191 16.63 10.62 -0.53
CA MET A 191 16.15 11.34 0.67
C MET A 191 15.62 10.39 1.76
N GLU A 192 14.90 9.33 1.39
CA GLU A 192 14.41 8.33 2.36
C GLU A 192 15.55 7.49 2.94
N GLU A 193 16.62 7.26 2.19
CA GLU A 193 17.79 6.48 2.62
C GLU A 193 18.73 7.32 3.51
N GLU A 194 18.83 8.63 3.28
CA GLU A 194 19.65 9.56 4.06
C GLU A 194 19.02 9.92 5.43
N GLU A 195 17.71 9.81 5.58
CA GLU A 195 17.01 10.01 6.88
C GLU A 195 17.25 8.89 7.90
N ARG A 196 18.18 7.97 7.63
CA ARG A 196 18.59 6.96 8.63
C ARG A 196 19.52 7.60 9.67
N PRO A 197 19.19 7.49 10.96
CA PRO A 197 20.13 7.84 12.02
C PRO A 197 21.34 6.90 12.04
#